data_9fd10dbfd5154709ecd56f461195c63b
#
_entry.id   9fd10dbfd5154709ecd56f461195c63b
#
_cell.length_a   1.000
_cell.length_b   1.000
_cell.length_c   1.000
_cell.angle_alpha   90.00
_cell.angle_beta   90.00
_cell.angle_gamma   90.00
#
_symmetry.space_group_name_H-M   'P 1'
#
loop_
_entity.id
_entity.type
_entity.pdbx_description
1 polymer ?
#
loop_
_entity_poly.entity_id
_entity_poly.type
_entity_poly.pdbx_seq_one_letter_code
_entity_poly.pdbx_strand_id
1 'polypeptide(L)'
;AGSLGAGGKGYFVLDVTNPGDATDLVIADQTSSTDADIGHIFGPPVPAEFNPQRSLQIAKMNNDRWALITGNGYNSTNGRPVLLIQYLSGTGASLEKITAASTGANATDNGLSTPRPVDLNGDGTVDVIYAGDLKGNMWKFDVSNKVPTGNWGVALGGNPLYIAKDSTDTRQPITSAPNVRTNKSVGGMMVAFGTGRNVTDGDRSDRTSIQTVYSILDETKYTLDSDVANKGKVKAVTSPAPTTVSSRTSPTAHGDLVPRTFNATNINGEGRSSDEVFWNMSDTQVELKYAGTGKKRGWYLDLPVGGERVLTMPTFYDGSNVLDITSEVPASGGTAEESCSPPAMEGKQYQTLMGIEFGLRPTVQLLDTNGDGLFNAAVDEDNKTNRHTTDPGKAIKVNGGFNKVTGKETCTNAGDCKAETNEMPKPPLTINWRQLQ
;
A
#
# COMPACT_ATOMS: atom_id res chain seq x y z
N ALA A 1 -16.98 -9.67 3.28
CA ALA A 1 -15.81 -10.52 3.61
C ALA A 1 -15.35 -11.25 2.37
N GLY A 2 -14.05 -11.32 2.14
CA GLY A 2 -13.45 -12.22 1.15
C GLY A 2 -13.18 -13.57 1.77
N SER A 3 -13.01 -14.60 0.94
CA SER A 3 -12.65 -15.94 1.40
C SER A 3 -11.18 -16.06 1.84
N LEU A 4 -10.46 -14.97 1.94
CA LEU A 4 -9.10 -14.81 2.48
C LEU A 4 -8.08 -15.86 2.00
N GLY A 5 -8.24 -16.34 0.75
CA GLY A 5 -7.33 -17.31 0.15
C GLY A 5 -7.43 -18.73 0.68
N ALA A 6 -8.24 -19.01 1.67
CA ALA A 6 -8.37 -20.34 2.30
C ALA A 6 -9.24 -21.32 1.48
N GLY A 7 -9.10 -21.29 0.15
CA GLY A 7 -9.73 -22.27 -0.73
C GLY A 7 -10.91 -21.74 -1.55
N GLY A 8 -11.53 -20.61 -1.18
CA GLY A 8 -12.65 -20.07 -1.93
C GLY A 8 -12.27 -18.95 -2.90
N LYS A 9 -12.85 -18.94 -4.09
CA LYS A 9 -12.80 -17.80 -5.02
C LYS A 9 -14.10 -17.04 -4.92
N GLY A 10 -14.16 -16.02 -4.05
CA GLY A 10 -15.39 -15.29 -3.84
C GLY A 10 -15.31 -14.26 -2.73
N TYR A 11 -16.39 -13.51 -2.60
CA TYR A 11 -16.65 -12.61 -1.50
C TYR A 11 -18.16 -12.50 -1.27
N PHE A 12 -18.51 -12.10 -0.05
CA PHE A 12 -19.90 -11.80 0.29
C PHE A 12 -19.99 -10.46 1.04
N VAL A 13 -21.15 -9.84 0.95
CA VAL A 13 -21.47 -8.60 1.64
C VAL A 13 -22.76 -8.81 2.43
N LEU A 14 -22.70 -8.50 3.72
CA LEU A 14 -23.82 -8.61 4.63
C LEU A 14 -24.22 -7.22 5.17
N ASP A 15 -25.51 -6.97 5.27
CA ASP A 15 -26.05 -5.89 6.09
C ASP A 15 -26.34 -6.44 7.49
N VAL A 16 -25.58 -5.97 8.47
CA VAL A 16 -25.72 -6.38 9.87
C VAL A 16 -26.38 -5.32 10.74
N THR A 17 -27.06 -4.33 10.13
CA THR A 17 -27.77 -3.27 10.83
C THR A 17 -28.89 -3.84 11.72
N ASN A 18 -29.59 -4.86 11.22
CA ASN A 18 -30.57 -5.63 11.98
C ASN A 18 -30.29 -7.14 11.82
N PRO A 19 -29.39 -7.73 12.62
CA PRO A 19 -29.00 -9.13 12.46
C PRO A 19 -30.12 -10.13 12.77
N GLY A 20 -31.22 -9.69 13.35
CA GLY A 20 -32.43 -10.51 13.58
C GLY A 20 -33.31 -10.70 12.34
N ASP A 21 -33.10 -9.91 11.29
CA ASP A 21 -33.82 -10.01 10.02
C ASP A 21 -32.96 -10.74 8.98
N ALA A 22 -33.23 -12.03 8.84
CA ALA A 22 -32.46 -12.88 7.91
C ALA A 22 -32.85 -12.66 6.44
N THR A 23 -33.93 -11.95 6.13
CA THR A 23 -34.42 -11.81 4.75
C THR A 23 -33.57 -10.82 3.93
N ASP A 24 -33.04 -9.79 4.56
CA ASP A 24 -32.26 -8.73 3.92
C ASP A 24 -30.77 -8.75 4.32
N LEU A 25 -30.34 -9.81 5.00
CA LEU A 25 -28.97 -9.91 5.52
C LEU A 25 -27.91 -9.96 4.42
N VAL A 26 -28.16 -10.68 3.32
CA VAL A 26 -27.19 -10.86 2.23
C VAL A 26 -27.41 -9.82 1.14
N ILE A 27 -26.49 -8.84 1.05
CA ILE A 27 -26.49 -7.84 -0.04
C ILE A 27 -25.93 -8.45 -1.32
N ALA A 28 -24.82 -9.18 -1.22
CA ALA A 28 -24.17 -9.83 -2.36
C ALA A 28 -23.44 -11.09 -1.91
N ASP A 29 -23.48 -12.11 -2.77
CA ASP A 29 -22.69 -13.33 -2.69
C ASP A 29 -22.14 -13.62 -4.10
N GLN A 30 -20.84 -13.41 -4.27
CA GLN A 30 -20.17 -13.49 -5.56
C GLN A 30 -19.08 -14.54 -5.52
N THR A 31 -19.14 -15.46 -6.45
CA THR A 31 -18.17 -16.57 -6.56
C THR A 31 -17.65 -16.74 -7.98
N SER A 32 -16.57 -17.50 -8.15
CA SER A 32 -16.03 -17.82 -9.48
C SER A 32 -16.98 -18.68 -10.33
N SER A 33 -18.00 -19.29 -9.73
CA SER A 33 -19.04 -20.02 -10.47
C SER A 33 -20.07 -19.09 -11.11
N THR A 34 -20.25 -17.91 -10.56
CA THR A 34 -21.17 -16.88 -11.09
C THR A 34 -20.47 -15.88 -12.00
N ASP A 35 -19.16 -15.63 -11.77
CA ASP A 35 -18.37 -14.70 -12.57
C ASP A 35 -16.92 -15.20 -12.72
N ALA A 36 -16.52 -15.48 -13.96
CA ALA A 36 -15.19 -16.02 -14.31
C ALA A 36 -14.03 -15.04 -14.03
N ASP A 37 -14.30 -13.77 -13.73
CA ASP A 37 -13.28 -12.81 -13.32
C ASP A 37 -12.96 -12.89 -11.81
N ILE A 38 -13.77 -13.55 -11.00
CA ILE A 38 -13.55 -13.64 -9.56
C ILE A 38 -12.51 -14.70 -9.24
N GLY A 39 -11.49 -14.29 -8.51
CA GLY A 39 -10.39 -15.12 -8.03
C GLY A 39 -10.32 -15.17 -6.49
N HIS A 40 -9.14 -15.53 -5.98
CA HIS A 40 -8.85 -15.52 -4.55
C HIS A 40 -8.54 -14.10 -4.08
N ILE A 41 -9.38 -13.56 -3.22
CA ILE A 41 -9.21 -12.22 -2.65
C ILE A 41 -8.54 -12.36 -1.28
N PHE A 42 -7.24 -12.05 -1.23
CA PHE A 42 -6.40 -12.24 -0.04
C PHE A 42 -6.29 -10.98 0.83
N GLY A 43 -6.40 -9.80 0.22
CA GLY A 43 -6.09 -8.55 0.91
C GLY A 43 -7.05 -8.24 2.05
N PRO A 44 -6.54 -7.84 3.22
CA PRO A 44 -7.37 -7.32 4.29
C PRO A 44 -8.02 -5.98 3.86
N PRO A 45 -9.13 -5.58 4.50
CA PRO A 45 -9.71 -4.28 4.29
C PRO A 45 -8.70 -3.15 4.56
N VAL A 46 -8.67 -2.15 3.69
CA VAL A 46 -7.82 -0.96 3.85
C VAL A 46 -8.43 -0.04 4.91
N PRO A 47 -7.81 0.14 6.08
CA PRO A 47 -8.35 1.02 7.11
C PRO A 47 -8.21 2.49 6.73
N ALA A 48 -9.14 3.33 7.18
CA ALA A 48 -8.96 4.77 7.13
C ALA A 48 -7.93 5.21 8.17
N GLU A 49 -7.02 6.11 7.80
CA GLU A 49 -5.88 6.51 8.64
C GLU A 49 -6.28 7.04 10.01
N PHE A 50 -7.34 7.86 10.07
CA PHE A 50 -7.81 8.47 11.33
C PHE A 50 -8.99 7.74 11.97
N ASN A 51 -9.49 6.68 11.32
CA ASN A 51 -10.54 5.82 11.86
C ASN A 51 -10.32 4.38 11.37
N PRO A 52 -9.49 3.59 12.03
CA PRO A 52 -9.13 2.25 11.58
C PRO A 52 -10.30 1.24 11.60
N GLN A 53 -11.42 1.59 12.24
CA GLN A 53 -12.64 0.78 12.21
C GLN A 53 -13.43 0.97 10.90
N ARG A 54 -13.11 2.01 10.13
CA ARG A 54 -13.71 2.26 8.83
C ARG A 54 -12.80 1.75 7.72
N SER A 55 -13.35 0.95 6.81
CA SER A 55 -12.64 0.60 5.58
C SER A 55 -12.83 1.66 4.51
N LEU A 56 -11.74 2.03 3.83
CA LEU A 56 -11.76 2.90 2.66
C LEU A 56 -12.40 2.23 1.43
N GLN A 57 -12.47 0.91 1.42
CA GLN A 57 -13.06 0.14 0.32
C GLN A 57 -14.60 0.21 0.31
N ILE A 58 -15.22 0.62 1.42
CA ILE A 58 -16.66 0.91 1.46
C ILE A 58 -16.83 2.41 1.35
N ALA A 59 -17.17 2.87 0.15
CA ALA A 59 -17.18 4.29 -0.17
C ALA A 59 -18.32 4.68 -1.09
N LYS A 60 -18.66 5.96 -1.10
CA LYS A 60 -19.63 6.54 -2.02
C LYS A 60 -18.94 6.84 -3.35
N MET A 61 -19.54 6.40 -4.42
CA MET A 61 -19.08 6.64 -5.78
C MET A 61 -19.65 7.95 -6.34
N ASN A 62 -19.08 8.45 -7.43
CA ASN A 62 -19.51 9.70 -8.07
C ASN A 62 -20.93 9.65 -8.67
N ASN A 63 -21.51 8.46 -8.82
CA ASN A 63 -22.93 8.27 -9.18
C ASN A 63 -23.88 8.23 -7.96
N ASP A 64 -23.41 8.75 -6.82
CA ASP A 64 -24.12 8.84 -5.55
C ASP A 64 -24.50 7.49 -4.88
N ARG A 65 -23.99 6.37 -5.37
CA ARG A 65 -24.22 5.04 -4.81
C ARG A 65 -23.08 4.60 -3.90
N TRP A 66 -23.41 3.94 -2.80
CA TRP A 66 -22.42 3.26 -1.95
C TRP A 66 -21.97 1.94 -2.59
N ALA A 67 -20.69 1.66 -2.52
CA ALA A 67 -20.13 0.43 -3.07
C ALA A 67 -19.00 -0.14 -2.18
N LEU A 68 -18.83 -1.46 -2.28
CA LEU A 68 -17.60 -2.13 -1.93
C LEU A 68 -16.68 -2.13 -3.16
N ILE A 69 -15.46 -1.63 -3.00
CA ILE A 69 -14.44 -1.54 -4.05
C ILE A 69 -13.35 -2.55 -3.74
N THR A 70 -13.13 -3.54 -4.62
CA THR A 70 -12.09 -4.56 -4.40
C THR A 70 -11.42 -4.96 -5.71
N GLY A 71 -10.20 -5.49 -5.63
CA GLY A 71 -9.59 -6.21 -6.74
C GLY A 71 -10.23 -7.59 -6.88
N ASN A 72 -10.17 -8.15 -8.07
CA ASN A 72 -10.74 -9.47 -8.33
C ASN A 72 -9.92 -10.62 -7.75
N GLY A 73 -8.74 -10.32 -7.15
CA GLY A 73 -7.87 -11.34 -6.59
C GLY A 73 -7.18 -12.21 -7.65
N TYR A 74 -6.64 -13.33 -7.22
CA TYR A 74 -5.72 -14.14 -8.03
C TYR A 74 -6.35 -15.43 -8.52
N ASN A 75 -5.80 -15.97 -9.61
CA ASN A 75 -6.20 -17.25 -10.17
C ASN A 75 -7.69 -17.31 -10.53
N SER A 76 -8.25 -16.22 -11.05
CA SER A 76 -9.58 -16.23 -11.68
C SER A 76 -9.56 -17.07 -12.96
N THR A 77 -10.71 -17.52 -13.43
CA THR A 77 -10.81 -18.32 -14.67
C THR A 77 -10.30 -17.54 -15.88
N ASN A 78 -10.61 -16.23 -15.95
CA ASN A 78 -10.14 -15.36 -17.03
C ASN A 78 -8.67 -14.93 -16.87
N GLY A 79 -8.06 -15.07 -15.69
CA GLY A 79 -6.66 -14.76 -15.42
C GLY A 79 -6.25 -13.31 -15.66
N ARG A 80 -7.18 -12.36 -15.61
CA ARG A 80 -6.95 -10.95 -15.91
C ARG A 80 -7.20 -10.05 -14.69
N PRO A 81 -6.54 -8.86 -14.59
CA PRO A 81 -6.75 -7.94 -13.47
C PRO A 81 -8.03 -7.12 -13.68
N VAL A 82 -8.96 -7.18 -12.72
CA VAL A 82 -10.26 -6.51 -12.79
C VAL A 82 -10.56 -5.79 -11.47
N LEU A 83 -10.93 -4.52 -11.56
CA LEU A 83 -11.50 -3.78 -10.44
C LEU A 83 -12.98 -4.10 -10.35
N LEU A 84 -13.43 -4.52 -9.17
CA LEU A 84 -14.81 -4.84 -8.85
C LEU A 84 -15.41 -3.72 -8.00
N ILE A 85 -16.54 -3.17 -8.44
CA ILE A 85 -17.31 -2.15 -7.73
C ILE A 85 -18.68 -2.73 -7.46
N GLN A 86 -18.85 -3.34 -6.28
CA GLN A 86 -20.09 -3.96 -5.85
C GLN A 86 -20.98 -2.94 -5.15
N TYR A 87 -22.05 -2.53 -5.79
CA TYR A 87 -23.01 -1.62 -5.17
C TYR A 87 -23.72 -2.27 -3.98
N LEU A 88 -23.97 -1.47 -2.93
CA LEU A 88 -24.53 -1.94 -1.67
C LEU A 88 -26.05 -1.67 -1.55
N SER A 89 -26.63 -0.94 -2.49
CA SER A 89 -28.07 -0.58 -2.47
C SER A 89 -28.65 -0.51 -3.87
N GLY A 90 -29.96 -0.65 -3.96
CA GLY A 90 -30.73 -0.64 -5.20
C GLY A 90 -31.29 -2.02 -5.55
N THR A 91 -32.27 -2.08 -6.47
CA THR A 91 -32.87 -3.32 -6.96
C THR A 91 -31.80 -4.17 -7.68
N GLY A 92 -31.34 -5.23 -7.00
CA GLY A 92 -30.22 -6.05 -7.40
C GLY A 92 -28.89 -5.29 -7.22
N ALA A 93 -28.19 -5.57 -6.12
CA ALA A 93 -26.86 -5.04 -5.87
C ALA A 93 -25.97 -5.37 -7.08
N SER A 94 -25.89 -4.48 -8.06
CA SER A 94 -25.20 -4.71 -9.32
C SER A 94 -23.70 -4.61 -9.14
N LEU A 95 -22.96 -5.44 -9.87
CA LEU A 95 -21.52 -5.43 -9.93
C LEU A 95 -21.07 -4.67 -11.20
N GLU A 96 -20.35 -3.56 -11.03
CA GLU A 96 -19.64 -2.87 -12.10
C GLU A 96 -18.20 -3.38 -12.14
N LYS A 97 -17.66 -3.62 -13.34
CA LYS A 97 -16.31 -4.14 -13.53
C LYS A 97 -15.49 -3.27 -14.46
N ILE A 98 -14.25 -2.95 -14.04
CA ILE A 98 -13.28 -2.26 -14.89
C ILE A 98 -12.08 -3.19 -15.09
N THR A 99 -11.94 -3.75 -16.29
CA THR A 99 -10.80 -4.60 -16.64
C THR A 99 -9.57 -3.74 -16.90
N ALA A 100 -8.50 -3.97 -16.13
CA ALA A 100 -7.27 -3.19 -16.27
C ALA A 100 -6.48 -3.59 -17.53
N ALA A 101 -6.43 -4.86 -17.85
CA ALA A 101 -5.87 -5.38 -19.10
C ALA A 101 -6.74 -6.50 -19.65
N SER A 102 -7.16 -6.41 -20.90
CA SER A 102 -8.01 -7.39 -21.58
C SER A 102 -7.25 -8.26 -22.58
N THR A 103 -6.03 -7.87 -22.94
CA THR A 103 -5.18 -8.56 -23.93
C THR A 103 -3.71 -8.50 -23.54
N GLY A 104 -2.89 -9.34 -24.18
CA GLY A 104 -1.44 -9.36 -24.00
C GLY A 104 -0.99 -9.99 -22.69
N ALA A 105 0.29 -9.86 -22.39
CA ALA A 105 0.93 -10.50 -21.23
C ALA A 105 0.38 -10.03 -19.86
N ASN A 106 -0.24 -8.87 -19.79
CA ASN A 106 -0.87 -8.37 -18.57
C ASN A 106 -2.27 -8.97 -18.31
N ALA A 107 -2.87 -9.64 -19.30
CA ALA A 107 -4.21 -10.21 -19.24
C ALA A 107 -4.23 -11.74 -19.02
N THR A 108 -3.09 -12.33 -18.66
CA THR A 108 -2.97 -13.78 -18.42
C THR A 108 -2.19 -14.03 -17.13
N ASP A 109 -2.56 -15.04 -16.37
CA ASP A 109 -1.95 -15.41 -15.09
C ASP A 109 -1.75 -14.20 -14.16
N ASN A 110 -2.76 -13.34 -14.12
CA ASN A 110 -2.75 -12.09 -13.41
C ASN A 110 -4.01 -11.94 -12.53
N GLY A 111 -4.06 -10.90 -11.74
CA GLY A 111 -5.19 -10.55 -10.91
C GLY A 111 -4.92 -9.26 -10.15
N LEU A 112 -5.96 -8.46 -9.94
CA LEU A 112 -5.86 -7.17 -9.28
C LEU A 112 -5.88 -7.37 -7.76
N SER A 113 -4.93 -6.73 -7.10
CA SER A 113 -4.78 -6.72 -5.65
C SER A 113 -5.74 -5.75 -4.97
N THR A 114 -5.58 -5.56 -3.66
CA THR A 114 -6.40 -4.64 -2.87
C THR A 114 -6.24 -3.20 -3.37
N PRO A 115 -7.34 -2.52 -3.71
CA PRO A 115 -7.30 -1.15 -4.22
C PRO A 115 -7.24 -0.11 -3.10
N ARG A 116 -6.73 1.07 -3.44
CA ARG A 116 -6.73 2.29 -2.63
C ARG A 116 -7.63 3.34 -3.29
N PRO A 117 -8.88 3.51 -2.84
CA PRO A 117 -9.76 4.59 -3.29
C PRO A 117 -9.29 5.95 -2.74
N VAL A 118 -9.46 7.00 -3.53
CA VAL A 118 -9.06 8.37 -3.19
C VAL A 118 -10.15 9.36 -3.60
N ASP A 119 -10.55 10.18 -2.65
CA ASP A 119 -11.35 11.38 -2.84
C ASP A 119 -10.36 12.57 -2.99
N LEU A 120 -10.32 13.20 -4.14
CA LEU A 120 -9.33 14.23 -4.47
C LEU A 120 -9.75 15.62 -4.01
N ASN A 121 -11.03 15.89 -3.93
CA ASN A 121 -11.59 17.22 -3.64
C ASN A 121 -12.24 17.31 -2.26
N GLY A 122 -12.39 16.19 -1.55
CA GLY A 122 -13.00 16.14 -0.22
C GLY A 122 -14.52 16.19 -0.24
N ASP A 123 -15.18 15.83 -1.36
CA ASP A 123 -16.65 15.86 -1.47
C ASP A 123 -17.32 14.58 -0.93
N GLY A 124 -16.51 13.63 -0.45
CA GLY A 124 -16.97 12.37 0.13
C GLY A 124 -17.20 11.27 -0.90
N THR A 125 -16.86 11.49 -2.18
CA THR A 125 -16.96 10.48 -3.24
C THR A 125 -15.58 10.10 -3.79
N VAL A 126 -15.46 8.88 -4.33
CA VAL A 126 -14.20 8.38 -4.86
C VAL A 126 -13.99 8.87 -6.28
N ASP A 127 -12.86 9.55 -6.53
CA ASP A 127 -12.50 10.07 -7.86
C ASP A 127 -11.52 9.19 -8.60
N VAL A 128 -10.52 8.66 -7.90
CA VAL A 128 -9.52 7.76 -8.49
C VAL A 128 -9.24 6.59 -7.58
N ILE A 129 -8.77 5.49 -8.18
CA ILE A 129 -8.43 4.27 -7.45
C ILE A 129 -7.08 3.79 -7.95
N TYR A 130 -6.17 3.47 -7.03
CA TYR A 130 -4.89 2.83 -7.34
C TYR A 130 -4.91 1.37 -6.90
N ALA A 131 -4.37 0.48 -7.72
CA ALA A 131 -4.23 -0.94 -7.36
C ALA A 131 -3.06 -1.59 -8.09
N GLY A 132 -2.36 -2.48 -7.39
CA GLY A 132 -1.31 -3.32 -7.96
C GLY A 132 -1.86 -4.60 -8.58
N ASP A 133 -1.01 -5.34 -9.31
CA ASP A 133 -1.33 -6.67 -9.80
C ASP A 133 -0.13 -7.64 -9.69
N LEU A 134 -0.34 -8.93 -10.00
CA LEU A 134 0.70 -9.96 -9.93
C LEU A 134 1.82 -9.79 -10.96
N LYS A 135 1.59 -9.00 -12.01
CA LYS A 135 2.60 -8.70 -13.04
C LYS A 135 3.38 -7.41 -12.74
N GLY A 136 3.20 -6.83 -11.54
CA GLY A 136 3.92 -5.65 -11.09
C GLY A 136 3.40 -4.35 -11.67
N ASN A 137 2.24 -4.34 -12.30
CA ASN A 137 1.64 -3.10 -12.78
C ASN A 137 0.96 -2.37 -11.61
N MET A 138 1.24 -1.09 -11.44
CA MET A 138 0.47 -0.17 -10.60
C MET A 138 -0.53 0.55 -11.49
N TRP A 139 -1.78 0.16 -11.39
CA TRP A 139 -2.88 0.71 -12.17
C TRP A 139 -3.49 1.93 -11.49
N LYS A 140 -4.01 2.83 -12.31
CA LYS A 140 -4.86 3.95 -11.89
C LYS A 140 -6.17 3.87 -12.66
N PHE A 141 -7.28 3.93 -11.92
CA PHE A 141 -8.63 3.98 -12.49
C PHE A 141 -9.20 5.38 -12.23
N ASP A 142 -9.80 5.97 -13.26
CA ASP A 142 -10.56 7.21 -13.15
C ASP A 142 -12.05 6.86 -13.04
N VAL A 143 -12.65 7.26 -11.94
CA VAL A 143 -14.08 7.06 -11.63
C VAL A 143 -14.73 8.38 -11.22
N SER A 144 -14.14 9.50 -11.62
CA SER A 144 -14.56 10.85 -11.23
C SER A 144 -15.84 11.33 -11.89
N ASN A 145 -16.30 10.68 -12.96
CA ASN A 145 -17.53 11.06 -13.66
C ASN A 145 -18.79 10.53 -12.92
N LYS A 146 -19.88 11.28 -12.94
CA LYS A 146 -21.18 10.83 -12.39
C LYS A 146 -21.81 9.66 -13.13
N VAL A 147 -21.50 9.53 -14.42
CA VAL A 147 -22.03 8.46 -15.26
C VAL A 147 -20.94 7.41 -15.47
N PRO A 148 -21.08 6.19 -14.89
CA PRO A 148 -20.06 5.15 -15.01
C PRO A 148 -19.85 4.69 -16.45
N THR A 149 -20.94 4.38 -17.14
CA THR A 149 -20.91 3.75 -18.46
C THR A 149 -20.14 4.57 -19.48
N GLY A 150 -19.02 4.01 -19.96
CA GLY A 150 -18.16 4.64 -20.96
C GLY A 150 -17.25 5.77 -20.43
N ASN A 151 -17.37 6.15 -19.13
CA ASN A 151 -16.58 7.22 -18.53
C ASN A 151 -15.62 6.73 -17.45
N TRP A 152 -15.97 5.63 -16.76
CA TRP A 152 -15.06 5.02 -15.79
C TRP A 152 -14.13 4.05 -16.50
N GLY A 153 -12.86 4.09 -16.19
CA GLY A 153 -11.89 3.23 -16.86
C GLY A 153 -10.48 3.35 -16.32
N VAL A 154 -9.58 2.65 -16.97
CA VAL A 154 -8.15 2.78 -16.71
C VAL A 154 -7.68 4.13 -17.22
N ALA A 155 -7.07 4.92 -16.36
CA ALA A 155 -6.47 6.19 -16.70
C ALA A 155 -5.24 6.03 -17.60
N LEU A 156 -4.57 7.13 -17.92
CA LEU A 156 -3.29 7.15 -18.65
C LEU A 156 -3.34 6.42 -20.02
N GLY A 157 -4.48 6.52 -20.70
CA GLY A 157 -4.67 5.87 -22.00
C GLY A 157 -4.70 4.35 -21.93
N GLY A 158 -5.12 3.77 -20.81
CA GLY A 158 -5.18 2.33 -20.61
C GLY A 158 -3.86 1.70 -20.19
N ASN A 159 -2.85 2.51 -19.83
CA ASN A 159 -1.54 2.03 -19.37
C ASN A 159 -1.42 2.08 -17.86
N PRO A 160 -0.61 1.20 -17.23
CA PRO A 160 -0.28 1.34 -15.82
C PRO A 160 0.50 2.62 -15.55
N LEU A 161 0.34 3.20 -14.37
CA LEU A 161 1.16 4.31 -13.90
C LEU A 161 2.64 3.93 -13.89
N TYR A 162 2.94 2.72 -13.47
CA TYR A 162 4.30 2.18 -13.36
C TYR A 162 4.29 0.65 -13.47
N ILE A 163 5.43 0.08 -13.89
CA ILE A 163 5.65 -1.38 -13.89
C ILE A 163 6.85 -1.66 -12.99
N ALA A 164 6.61 -2.30 -11.85
CA ALA A 164 7.63 -2.68 -10.89
C ALA A 164 8.52 -3.80 -11.43
N LYS A 165 9.83 -3.57 -11.38
CA LYS A 165 10.85 -4.51 -11.85
C LYS A 165 12.09 -4.41 -10.97
N ASP A 166 12.80 -5.51 -10.81
CA ASP A 166 14.10 -5.54 -10.14
C ASP A 166 15.23 -5.02 -11.03
N SER A 167 16.47 -5.12 -10.56
CA SER A 167 17.67 -4.67 -11.29
C SER A 167 17.98 -5.51 -12.53
N THR A 168 17.36 -6.70 -12.66
CA THR A 168 17.52 -7.61 -13.82
C THR A 168 16.36 -7.51 -14.81
N ASP A 169 15.48 -6.51 -14.65
CA ASP A 169 14.27 -6.29 -15.46
C ASP A 169 13.17 -7.35 -15.21
N THR A 170 13.30 -8.15 -14.15
CA THR A 170 12.27 -9.12 -13.73
C THR A 170 11.13 -8.40 -13.02
N ARG A 171 9.89 -8.68 -13.43
CA ARG A 171 8.70 -8.07 -12.84
C ARG A 171 8.51 -8.51 -11.38
N GLN A 172 8.13 -7.56 -10.53
CA GLN A 172 7.91 -7.77 -9.11
C GLN A 172 6.42 -7.64 -8.80
N PRO A 173 5.75 -8.67 -8.28
CA PRO A 173 4.31 -8.62 -8.00
C PRO A 173 3.97 -7.59 -6.92
N ILE A 174 2.83 -6.93 -7.06
CA ILE A 174 2.30 -5.97 -6.08
C ILE A 174 1.03 -6.57 -5.50
N THR A 175 1.08 -7.05 -4.26
CA THR A 175 -0.03 -7.79 -3.64
C THR A 175 -0.73 -7.04 -2.52
N SER A 176 -0.13 -5.96 -2.01
CA SER A 176 -0.73 -5.08 -1.01
C SER A 176 -1.30 -3.80 -1.62
N ALA A 177 -2.22 -3.16 -0.90
CA ALA A 177 -2.72 -1.85 -1.31
C ALA A 177 -1.61 -0.80 -1.26
N PRO A 178 -1.55 0.15 -2.21
CA PRO A 178 -0.68 1.31 -2.09
C PRO A 178 -1.22 2.30 -1.04
N ASN A 179 -0.35 3.16 -0.51
CA ASN A 179 -0.78 4.34 0.24
C ASN A 179 -0.41 5.62 -0.51
N VAL A 180 -1.13 6.70 -0.25
CA VAL A 180 -1.03 7.91 -1.06
C VAL A 180 -0.96 9.18 -0.20
N ARG A 181 -0.22 10.18 -0.71
CA ARG A 181 -0.17 11.55 -0.18
C ARG A 181 0.00 12.55 -1.33
N THR A 182 -0.52 13.74 -1.15
CA THR A 182 -0.24 14.84 -2.09
C THR A 182 1.24 15.21 -2.02
N ASN A 183 1.88 15.36 -3.19
CA ASN A 183 3.23 15.90 -3.27
C ASN A 183 3.19 17.40 -2.96
N LYS A 184 3.89 17.82 -1.91
CA LYS A 184 3.88 19.22 -1.45
C LYS A 184 4.70 20.16 -2.34
N SER A 185 5.69 19.62 -3.06
CA SER A 185 6.62 20.40 -3.86
C SER A 185 6.02 20.85 -5.20
N VAL A 186 5.28 19.97 -5.87
CA VAL A 186 4.78 20.21 -7.23
C VAL A 186 3.30 19.88 -7.42
N GLY A 187 2.65 19.39 -6.36
CA GLY A 187 1.30 18.84 -6.44
C GLY A 187 1.28 17.48 -7.17
N GLY A 188 0.10 16.94 -7.39
CA GLY A 188 -0.07 15.55 -7.81
C GLY A 188 -0.04 14.60 -6.61
N MET A 189 -0.02 13.30 -6.87
CA MET A 189 -0.15 12.29 -5.84
C MET A 189 1.09 11.41 -5.77
N MET A 190 1.73 11.33 -4.60
CA MET A 190 2.71 10.28 -4.32
C MET A 190 1.99 8.98 -4.05
N VAL A 191 2.35 7.92 -4.76
CA VAL A 191 1.79 6.57 -4.64
C VAL A 191 2.89 5.66 -4.14
N ALA A 192 2.81 5.25 -2.87
CA ALA A 192 3.82 4.40 -2.21
C ALA A 192 3.31 2.96 -2.09
N PHE A 193 4.14 2.00 -2.47
CA PHE A 193 3.82 0.57 -2.40
C PHE A 193 5.08 -0.29 -2.30
N GLY A 194 4.91 -1.48 -1.78
CA GLY A 194 5.96 -2.48 -1.81
C GLY A 194 5.63 -3.63 -2.76
N THR A 195 6.64 -4.40 -3.10
CA THR A 195 6.50 -5.60 -3.93
C THR A 195 6.71 -6.87 -3.12
N GLY A 196 6.16 -7.95 -3.64
CA GLY A 196 6.27 -9.28 -3.06
C GLY A 196 4.98 -10.08 -3.17
N ARG A 197 5.13 -11.39 -3.01
CA ARG A 197 4.03 -12.36 -3.05
C ARG A 197 4.34 -13.50 -2.07
N ASN A 198 3.31 -14.04 -1.42
CA ASN A 198 3.42 -15.21 -0.54
C ASN A 198 2.17 -16.08 -0.66
N VAL A 199 1.91 -16.63 -1.86
CA VAL A 199 0.71 -17.43 -2.16
C VAL A 199 1.02 -18.86 -2.59
N THR A 200 2.29 -19.17 -2.85
CA THR A 200 2.74 -20.51 -3.25
C THR A 200 3.89 -20.98 -2.35
N ASP A 201 4.15 -22.28 -2.33
CA ASP A 201 5.32 -22.84 -1.62
C ASP A 201 6.65 -22.33 -2.19
N GLY A 202 6.69 -22.09 -3.51
CA GLY A 202 7.83 -21.45 -4.17
C GLY A 202 8.08 -20.02 -3.64
N ASP A 203 7.03 -19.23 -3.45
CA ASP A 203 7.17 -17.92 -2.84
C ASP A 203 7.71 -18.02 -1.42
N ARG A 204 7.19 -18.98 -0.64
CA ARG A 204 7.57 -19.17 0.76
C ARG A 204 9.01 -19.63 0.93
N SER A 205 9.52 -20.41 0.02
CA SER A 205 10.90 -20.94 0.04
C SER A 205 11.93 -20.01 -0.60
N ASP A 206 11.52 -19.01 -1.36
CA ASP A 206 12.43 -18.05 -2.01
C ASP A 206 13.16 -17.20 -0.96
N ARG A 207 14.51 -17.20 -1.05
CA ARG A 207 15.44 -16.47 -0.19
C ARG A 207 16.41 -15.61 -0.99
N THR A 208 16.20 -15.50 -2.30
CA THR A 208 17.16 -14.87 -3.21
C THR A 208 16.60 -13.66 -3.93
N SER A 209 15.30 -13.67 -4.24
CA SER A 209 14.67 -12.55 -4.93
C SER A 209 14.74 -11.28 -4.10
N ILE A 210 15.09 -10.20 -4.75
CA ILE A 210 15.06 -8.86 -4.16
C ILE A 210 13.75 -8.20 -4.52
N GLN A 211 12.99 -7.81 -3.49
CA GLN A 211 11.79 -7.01 -3.65
C GLN A 211 12.08 -5.55 -3.34
N THR A 212 11.17 -4.66 -3.69
CA THR A 212 11.44 -3.23 -3.72
C THR A 212 10.28 -2.44 -3.13
N VAL A 213 10.58 -1.37 -2.43
CA VAL A 213 9.61 -0.33 -2.06
C VAL A 213 9.74 0.82 -3.05
N TYR A 214 8.60 1.30 -3.53
CA TYR A 214 8.49 2.42 -4.46
C TYR A 214 7.65 3.54 -3.87
N SER A 215 7.97 4.77 -4.24
CA SER A 215 7.07 5.91 -4.09
C SER A 215 7.12 6.73 -5.39
N ILE A 216 6.01 6.78 -6.09
CA ILE A 216 5.90 7.24 -7.47
C ILE A 216 5.01 8.48 -7.51
N LEU A 217 5.45 9.53 -8.21
CA LEU A 217 4.64 10.72 -8.44
C LEU A 217 3.71 10.51 -9.64
N ASP A 218 2.42 10.46 -9.38
CA ASP A 218 1.39 10.69 -10.37
C ASP A 218 1.20 12.21 -10.58
N GLU A 219 1.68 12.71 -11.69
CA GLU A 219 1.64 14.14 -12.03
C GLU A 219 0.26 14.61 -12.54
N THR A 220 -0.74 13.75 -12.61
CA THR A 220 -2.07 14.13 -13.10
C THR A 220 -2.61 15.28 -12.27
N LYS A 221 -2.95 16.36 -12.95
CA LYS A 221 -3.63 17.52 -12.37
C LYS A 221 -5.14 17.37 -12.56
N TYR A 222 -5.88 17.89 -11.62
CA TYR A 222 -7.33 17.90 -11.67
C TYR A 222 -7.88 19.32 -11.53
N THR A 223 -9.00 19.55 -12.16
CA THR A 223 -9.81 20.77 -12.03
C THR A 223 -11.26 20.40 -11.81
N LEU A 224 -12.06 21.32 -11.32
CA LEU A 224 -13.50 21.11 -11.25
C LEU A 224 -14.06 20.95 -12.66
N ASP A 225 -14.95 19.98 -12.83
CA ASP A 225 -15.60 19.77 -14.11
C ASP A 225 -16.59 20.91 -14.39
N SER A 226 -16.47 21.53 -15.54
CA SER A 226 -17.37 22.60 -15.99
C SER A 226 -18.66 22.08 -16.62
N ASP A 227 -18.76 20.78 -16.90
CA ASP A 227 -19.96 20.16 -17.43
C ASP A 227 -21.09 20.19 -16.37
N VAL A 228 -22.27 20.67 -16.77
CA VAL A 228 -23.44 20.76 -15.90
C VAL A 228 -23.81 19.39 -15.32
N ALA A 229 -23.66 18.32 -16.09
CA ALA A 229 -23.94 16.95 -15.67
C ALA A 229 -23.01 16.49 -14.54
N ASN A 230 -21.77 16.99 -14.51
CA ASN A 230 -20.73 16.64 -13.55
C ASN A 230 -20.43 17.76 -12.54
N LYS A 231 -21.31 18.75 -12.41
CA LYS A 231 -21.07 19.91 -11.54
C LYS A 231 -20.66 19.50 -10.13
N GLY A 232 -19.49 20.03 -9.70
CA GLY A 232 -18.90 19.75 -8.39
C GLY A 232 -17.95 18.55 -8.38
N LYS A 233 -17.82 17.81 -9.49
CA LYS A 233 -16.86 16.70 -9.63
C LYS A 233 -15.54 17.21 -10.19
N VAL A 234 -14.51 16.38 -10.07
CA VAL A 234 -13.20 16.68 -10.65
C VAL A 234 -13.03 16.03 -12.01
N LYS A 235 -12.16 16.63 -12.81
CA LYS A 235 -11.79 16.14 -14.13
C LYS A 235 -10.27 16.25 -14.31
N ALA A 236 -9.67 15.22 -14.86
CA ALA A 236 -8.26 15.26 -15.19
C ALA A 236 -7.95 16.31 -16.25
N VAL A 237 -6.89 17.09 -16.04
CA VAL A 237 -6.35 18.02 -17.03
C VAL A 237 -5.59 17.21 -18.07
N THR A 238 -5.96 17.36 -19.34
CA THR A 238 -5.40 16.59 -20.45
C THR A 238 -4.35 17.35 -21.26
N SER A 239 -4.06 18.60 -20.90
CA SER A 239 -3.03 19.41 -21.57
C SER A 239 -2.12 20.11 -20.54
N PRO A 240 -0.87 19.68 -20.34
CA PRO A 240 -0.26 18.49 -20.96
C PRO A 240 -0.91 17.19 -20.49
N ALA A 241 -0.95 16.20 -21.35
CA ALA A 241 -1.49 14.89 -21.00
C ALA A 241 -0.65 14.24 -19.89
N PRO A 242 -1.30 13.63 -18.87
CA PRO A 242 -0.58 12.90 -17.84
C PRO A 242 0.12 11.68 -18.45
N THR A 243 1.31 11.37 -17.96
CA THR A 243 2.15 10.30 -18.49
C THR A 243 2.40 9.20 -17.47
N THR A 244 2.68 8.01 -17.97
CA THR A 244 3.22 6.92 -17.17
C THR A 244 4.63 7.22 -16.68
N VAL A 245 5.08 6.52 -15.64
CA VAL A 245 6.46 6.61 -15.17
C VAL A 245 7.29 5.56 -15.88
N SER A 246 8.41 5.93 -16.44
CA SER A 246 9.31 4.99 -17.11
C SER A 246 10.09 4.14 -16.10
N SER A 247 10.82 3.13 -16.58
CA SER A 247 11.51 2.16 -15.75
C SER A 247 12.48 2.80 -14.75
N ARG A 248 12.74 2.08 -13.66
CA ARG A 248 13.58 2.51 -12.54
C ARG A 248 15.02 2.82 -12.90
N THR A 249 15.62 2.17 -13.94
CA THR A 249 17.01 2.51 -14.38
C THR A 249 17.37 1.85 -15.70
N SER A 250 18.21 2.55 -16.46
CA SER A 250 19.43 2.00 -17.03
C SER A 250 20.59 2.30 -16.06
N PRO A 251 21.56 1.42 -15.81
CA PRO A 251 22.72 1.71 -14.96
C PRO A 251 23.52 2.94 -15.40
N THR A 252 23.34 3.40 -16.62
CA THR A 252 24.04 4.54 -17.25
C THR A 252 23.18 5.79 -17.46
N ALA A 253 21.84 5.65 -17.38
CA ALA A 253 20.92 6.77 -17.44
C ALA A 253 19.87 6.56 -16.37
N HIS A 254 19.90 7.38 -15.32
CA HIS A 254 18.89 7.36 -14.29
C HIS A 254 17.52 7.45 -14.94
N GLY A 255 16.69 6.42 -14.80
CA GLY A 255 15.29 6.44 -15.16
C GLY A 255 14.54 7.55 -14.41
N ASP A 256 13.23 7.51 -14.45
CA ASP A 256 12.39 8.49 -13.74
C ASP A 256 12.48 8.40 -12.22
N LEU A 257 13.11 7.35 -11.65
CA LEU A 257 13.21 7.13 -10.22
C LEU A 257 14.66 7.27 -9.72
N VAL A 258 14.78 7.63 -8.44
CA VAL A 258 16.06 7.75 -7.75
C VAL A 258 16.22 6.59 -6.77
N PRO A 259 17.37 5.90 -6.75
CA PRO A 259 17.64 4.85 -5.76
C PRO A 259 17.79 5.42 -4.35
N ARG A 260 17.33 4.65 -3.37
CA ARG A 260 17.62 4.83 -1.96
C ARG A 260 18.40 3.64 -1.45
N THR A 261 19.39 3.88 -0.60
CA THR A 261 20.30 2.84 -0.14
C THR A 261 20.55 2.93 1.36
N PHE A 262 20.68 1.78 1.99
CA PHE A 262 21.24 1.66 3.33
C PHE A 262 22.75 1.58 3.26
N ASN A 263 23.43 1.97 4.34
CA ASN A 263 24.83 1.65 4.53
C ASN A 263 25.02 0.12 4.60
N ALA A 264 26.16 -0.37 4.15
CA ALA A 264 26.43 -1.80 4.09
C ALA A 264 26.59 -2.48 5.47
N THR A 265 26.79 -1.70 6.51
CA THR A 265 27.02 -2.21 7.87
C THR A 265 25.74 -2.18 8.68
N ASN A 266 25.34 -3.36 9.17
CA ASN A 266 24.34 -3.49 10.19
C ASN A 266 24.92 -3.00 11.52
N ILE A 267 24.09 -2.31 12.31
CA ILE A 267 24.44 -1.92 13.66
C ILE A 267 23.72 -2.88 14.60
N ASN A 268 24.47 -3.55 15.46
CA ASN A 268 23.87 -4.28 16.56
C ASN A 268 23.61 -3.30 17.68
N GLY A 269 22.37 -3.23 18.16
CA GLY A 269 22.02 -2.38 19.30
C GLY A 269 22.80 -2.79 20.55
N GLU A 270 23.38 -1.83 21.25
CA GLU A 270 24.10 -2.09 22.50
C GLU A 270 23.10 -2.61 23.57
N GLY A 271 23.39 -3.76 24.18
CA GLY A 271 22.55 -4.36 25.20
C GLY A 271 21.31 -5.13 24.67
N ARG A 272 21.17 -5.29 23.36
CA ARG A 272 20.10 -6.05 22.71
C ARG A 272 20.56 -7.45 22.30
N SER A 273 19.59 -8.31 21.96
CA SER A 273 19.90 -9.66 21.47
C SER A 273 20.62 -9.61 20.14
N SER A 274 21.42 -10.65 19.83
CA SER A 274 22.15 -10.77 18.56
C SER A 274 21.24 -10.80 17.32
N ASP A 275 19.94 -11.00 17.50
CA ASP A 275 18.94 -11.09 16.45
C ASP A 275 18.30 -9.74 16.10
N GLU A 276 18.51 -8.72 16.95
CA GLU A 276 18.08 -7.35 16.67
C GLU A 276 19.14 -6.59 15.88
N VAL A 277 18.81 -6.29 14.64
CA VAL A 277 19.71 -5.63 13.70
C VAL A 277 19.09 -4.32 13.22
N PHE A 278 19.91 -3.27 13.20
CA PHE A 278 19.52 -1.94 12.74
C PHE A 278 20.25 -1.57 11.45
N TRP A 279 19.62 -0.78 10.61
CA TRP A 279 20.22 -0.25 9.38
C TRP A 279 20.16 1.27 9.37
N ASN A 280 21.26 1.86 8.97
CA ASN A 280 21.37 3.29 8.76
C ASN A 280 21.24 3.62 7.28
N MET A 281 20.44 4.62 6.98
CA MET A 281 20.44 5.20 5.65
C MET A 281 21.68 6.10 5.46
N SER A 282 22.33 5.98 4.31
CA SER A 282 23.45 6.84 3.95
C SER A 282 23.05 8.33 3.98
N ASP A 283 23.99 9.18 4.44
CA ASP A 283 23.84 10.63 4.36
C ASP A 283 23.98 11.17 2.93
N THR A 284 24.67 10.40 2.07
CA THR A 284 24.93 10.74 0.67
C THR A 284 23.91 10.10 -0.26
N GLN A 285 22.64 10.45 -0.11
CA GLN A 285 21.60 10.01 -1.02
C GLN A 285 21.60 10.85 -2.31
N VAL A 286 21.26 10.21 -3.42
CA VAL A 286 21.08 10.92 -4.69
C VAL A 286 19.95 11.96 -4.55
N GLU A 287 20.21 13.20 -5.00
CA GLU A 287 19.22 14.28 -4.92
C GLU A 287 17.99 13.94 -5.77
N LEU A 288 16.81 14.11 -5.21
CA LEU A 288 15.52 13.94 -5.89
C LEU A 288 14.88 15.30 -6.12
N LYS A 289 14.70 15.66 -7.39
CA LYS A 289 14.02 16.89 -7.83
C LYS A 289 12.75 16.52 -8.58
N TYR A 290 11.64 17.15 -8.24
CA TYR A 290 10.37 16.97 -8.94
C TYR A 290 10.12 18.02 -10.03
N ALA A 291 10.95 19.05 -10.11
CA ALA A 291 10.84 20.12 -11.09
C ALA A 291 12.20 20.53 -11.65
N GLY A 292 12.20 21.23 -12.79
CA GLY A 292 13.41 21.74 -13.44
C GLY A 292 14.23 20.68 -14.18
N THR A 293 15.48 21.03 -14.48
CA THR A 293 16.39 20.12 -15.18
C THR A 293 16.72 18.91 -14.31
N GLY A 294 16.63 17.71 -14.87
CA GLY A 294 16.89 16.46 -14.15
C GLY A 294 15.75 16.03 -13.23
N LYS A 295 14.52 16.55 -13.45
CA LYS A 295 13.34 16.13 -12.68
C LYS A 295 13.17 14.61 -12.72
N LYS A 296 12.69 14.07 -11.62
CA LYS A 296 12.38 12.65 -11.41
C LYS A 296 10.93 12.49 -10.98
N ARG A 297 10.44 11.26 -11.04
CA ARG A 297 9.05 10.90 -10.75
C ARG A 297 8.92 10.10 -9.45
N GLY A 298 9.95 10.09 -8.61
CA GLY A 298 9.94 9.40 -7.33
C GLY A 298 11.22 8.66 -7.01
N TRP A 299 11.11 7.71 -6.09
CA TRP A 299 12.24 6.94 -5.60
C TRP A 299 11.89 5.45 -5.44
N TYR A 300 12.92 4.64 -5.31
CA TYR A 300 12.80 3.22 -4.97
C TYR A 300 13.89 2.80 -3.97
N LEU A 301 13.58 1.76 -3.19
CA LEU A 301 14.48 1.13 -2.25
C LEU A 301 14.43 -0.39 -2.43
N ASP A 302 15.52 -0.99 -2.88
CA ASP A 302 15.65 -2.45 -2.86
C ASP A 302 15.81 -2.93 -1.42
N LEU A 303 15.00 -3.91 -1.04
CA LEU A 303 15.04 -4.47 0.30
C LEU A 303 16.35 -5.24 0.49
N PRO A 304 17.07 -5.02 1.61
CA PRO A 304 18.45 -5.48 1.74
C PRO A 304 18.59 -6.98 2.00
N VAL A 305 17.50 -7.66 2.36
CA VAL A 305 17.56 -9.08 2.70
C VAL A 305 16.95 -9.93 1.59
N GLY A 306 17.66 -10.94 1.12
CA GLY A 306 17.16 -11.85 0.09
C GLY A 306 15.88 -12.58 0.54
N GLY A 307 14.88 -12.63 -0.32
CA GLY A 307 13.55 -13.18 -0.02
C GLY A 307 12.65 -12.30 0.84
N GLU A 308 13.11 -11.13 1.26
CA GLU A 308 12.31 -10.13 1.96
C GLU A 308 11.28 -9.51 1.01
N ARG A 309 10.07 -9.27 1.49
CA ARG A 309 8.93 -8.78 0.71
C ARG A 309 7.94 -7.96 1.53
N VAL A 310 7.18 -7.10 0.87
CA VAL A 310 6.12 -6.30 1.48
C VAL A 310 4.78 -6.91 1.14
N LEU A 311 4.08 -7.44 2.13
CA LEU A 311 2.77 -8.09 1.97
C LEU A 311 1.61 -7.28 2.55
N THR A 312 1.93 -6.21 3.27
CA THR A 312 0.96 -5.31 3.90
C THR A 312 1.06 -3.90 3.32
N MET A 313 -0.02 -3.16 3.38
CA MET A 313 -0.04 -1.76 2.95
C MET A 313 0.93 -0.93 3.82
N PRO A 314 1.86 -0.16 3.23
CA PRO A 314 2.61 0.84 3.98
C PRO A 314 1.67 1.81 4.68
N THR A 315 1.86 2.07 5.96
CA THR A 315 1.03 3.01 6.73
C THR A 315 1.79 4.31 6.98
N PHE A 316 1.10 5.35 7.47
CA PHE A 316 1.78 6.57 7.88
C PHE A 316 2.06 6.55 9.38
N TYR A 317 3.31 6.76 9.71
CA TYR A 317 3.76 6.81 11.08
C TYR A 317 3.21 8.06 11.79
N ASP A 318 2.42 7.84 12.83
CA ASP A 318 1.82 8.89 13.68
C ASP A 318 1.18 10.06 12.89
N GLY A 319 0.49 9.76 11.79
CA GLY A 319 -0.18 10.78 10.96
C GLY A 319 0.77 11.71 10.20
N SER A 320 2.06 11.44 10.21
CA SER A 320 3.10 12.20 9.51
C SER A 320 3.15 11.87 8.01
N ASN A 321 4.17 12.38 7.31
CA ASN A 321 4.52 11.96 5.95
C ASN A 321 5.61 10.88 5.92
N VAL A 322 5.91 10.27 7.06
CA VAL A 322 6.82 9.13 7.16
C VAL A 322 6.02 7.86 6.93
N LEU A 323 6.43 7.08 5.95
CA LEU A 323 5.92 5.73 5.73
C LEU A 323 6.49 4.80 6.81
N ASP A 324 5.62 4.01 7.36
CA ASP A 324 5.92 2.87 8.20
C ASP A 324 5.69 1.61 7.35
N ILE A 325 6.79 1.00 6.95
CA ILE A 325 6.81 -0.10 5.99
C ILE A 325 7.18 -1.37 6.74
N THR A 326 6.24 -2.29 6.84
CA THR A 326 6.49 -3.65 7.35
C THR A 326 6.82 -4.56 6.19
N SER A 327 7.96 -5.24 6.29
CA SER A 327 8.40 -6.25 5.34
C SER A 327 8.81 -7.53 6.06
N GLU A 328 8.78 -8.67 5.37
CA GLU A 328 9.05 -9.96 5.99
C GLU A 328 9.78 -10.92 5.05
N VAL A 329 10.57 -11.80 5.63
CA VAL A 329 11.00 -13.05 5.04
C VAL A 329 10.10 -14.13 5.62
N PRO A 330 9.18 -14.74 4.86
CA PRO A 330 8.24 -15.72 5.41
C PRO A 330 8.94 -16.93 6.02
N ALA A 331 8.36 -17.51 7.06
CA ALA A 331 8.81 -18.81 7.56
C ALA A 331 8.69 -19.88 6.45
N SER A 332 9.63 -20.80 6.39
CA SER A 332 9.60 -21.92 5.44
C SER A 332 9.80 -23.26 6.16
N GLY A 333 9.30 -24.33 5.55
CA GLY A 333 9.38 -25.66 6.12
C GLY A 333 8.14 -25.95 6.97
N GLY A 334 7.01 -26.11 6.33
CA GLY A 334 5.86 -26.85 6.82
C GLY A 334 5.63 -27.96 5.81
N THR A 335 5.43 -29.17 6.26
CA THR A 335 4.93 -30.25 5.39
C THR A 335 3.46 -29.99 5.10
N ALA A 336 2.94 -30.58 4.03
CA ALA A 336 1.50 -30.51 3.70
C ALA A 336 0.61 -31.16 4.79
N GLU A 337 1.22 -31.79 5.79
CA GLU A 337 0.57 -32.35 6.96
C GLU A 337 0.76 -31.42 8.16
N GLU A 338 -0.24 -31.31 9.02
CA GLU A 338 -0.12 -30.60 10.30
C GLU A 338 1.06 -31.20 11.10
N SER A 339 2.08 -30.41 11.33
CA SER A 339 3.26 -30.81 12.08
C SER A 339 3.42 -29.90 13.29
N CYS A 340 3.59 -30.50 14.45
CA CYS A 340 3.96 -29.81 15.67
C CYS A 340 5.46 -29.42 15.71
N SER A 341 6.20 -29.74 14.67
CA SER A 341 7.61 -29.36 14.57
C SER A 341 7.72 -27.89 14.17
N PRO A 342 8.67 -27.13 14.75
CA PRO A 342 8.91 -25.78 14.34
C PRO A 342 9.28 -25.71 12.84
N PRO A 343 9.01 -24.60 12.14
CA PRO A 343 9.39 -24.45 10.75
C PRO A 343 10.91 -24.62 10.60
N ALA A 344 11.35 -25.20 9.48
CA ALA A 344 12.77 -25.44 9.20
C ALA A 344 13.59 -24.12 9.16
N MET A 345 12.91 -23.02 8.82
CA MET A 345 13.47 -21.66 8.90
C MET A 345 12.41 -20.72 9.46
N GLU A 346 12.76 -20.04 10.54
CA GLU A 346 11.91 -19.00 11.14
C GLU A 346 11.75 -17.83 10.19
N GLY A 347 10.56 -17.23 10.21
CA GLY A 347 10.32 -15.96 9.53
C GLY A 347 11.04 -14.81 10.22
N LYS A 348 11.39 -13.79 9.43
CA LYS A 348 11.93 -12.53 9.95
C LYS A 348 11.06 -11.39 9.49
N GLN A 349 10.91 -10.39 10.34
CA GLN A 349 10.14 -9.19 10.01
C GLN A 349 10.99 -7.95 10.25
N TYR A 350 10.71 -6.90 9.47
CA TYR A 350 11.44 -5.65 9.52
C TYR A 350 10.47 -4.47 9.47
N GLN A 351 10.82 -3.42 10.17
CA GLN A 351 10.15 -2.12 10.07
C GLN A 351 11.12 -1.12 9.44
N THR A 352 10.66 -0.39 8.45
CA THR A 352 11.43 0.66 7.76
C THR A 352 10.64 1.97 7.77
N LEU A 353 11.26 3.05 8.25
CA LEU A 353 10.66 4.36 8.38
C LEU A 353 11.30 5.32 7.36
N MET A 354 10.51 5.84 6.42
CA MET A 354 11.01 6.69 5.33
C MET A 354 9.98 7.75 4.92
N GLY A 355 10.44 8.93 4.57
CA GLY A 355 9.57 9.97 4.03
C GLY A 355 8.99 9.59 2.65
N ILE A 356 7.67 9.70 2.48
CA ILE A 356 7.01 9.31 1.22
C ILE A 356 7.48 10.16 0.03
N GLU A 357 7.73 11.46 0.23
CA GLU A 357 8.04 12.39 -0.87
C GLU A 357 9.47 12.17 -1.38
N PHE A 358 10.46 12.14 -0.49
CA PHE A 358 11.87 12.09 -0.90
C PHE A 358 12.56 10.75 -0.61
N GLY A 359 11.93 9.82 0.09
CA GLY A 359 12.53 8.55 0.46
C GLY A 359 13.74 8.70 1.39
N LEU A 360 13.78 9.76 2.16
CA LEU A 360 14.83 10.00 3.14
C LEU A 360 14.38 9.52 4.52
N ARG A 361 15.37 9.25 5.38
CA ARG A 361 15.10 8.94 6.78
C ARG A 361 14.35 10.11 7.47
N PRO A 362 13.62 9.85 8.54
CA PRO A 362 13.04 10.89 9.38
C PRO A 362 14.12 11.85 9.91
N THR A 363 13.74 13.11 10.13
CA THR A 363 14.65 14.14 10.65
C THR A 363 14.87 14.05 12.16
N VAL A 364 14.09 13.21 12.84
CA VAL A 364 14.17 12.93 14.26
C VAL A 364 14.51 11.47 14.47
N GLN A 365 15.18 11.14 15.59
CA GLN A 365 15.42 9.76 15.96
C GLN A 365 14.09 9.11 16.37
N LEU A 366 13.70 8.07 15.66
CA LEU A 366 12.46 7.33 15.91
C LEU A 366 12.69 5.95 16.53
N LEU A 367 13.89 5.40 16.39
CA LEU A 367 14.25 4.07 16.90
C LEU A 367 15.18 4.18 18.09
N ASP A 368 14.89 3.41 19.12
CA ASP A 368 15.75 3.22 20.29
C ASP A 368 16.73 2.08 19.98
N THR A 369 17.98 2.42 19.67
CA THR A 369 18.97 1.44 19.22
C THR A 369 19.69 0.75 20.37
N ASN A 370 19.74 1.35 21.56
CA ASN A 370 20.42 0.81 22.73
C ASN A 370 19.46 0.21 23.79
N GLY A 371 18.16 0.39 23.64
CA GLY A 371 17.15 -0.20 24.54
C GLY A 371 17.00 0.52 25.88
N ASP A 372 17.46 1.77 26.00
CA ASP A 372 17.36 2.53 27.25
C ASP A 372 16.01 3.25 27.41
N GLY A 373 15.19 3.27 26.36
CA GLY A 373 13.88 3.93 26.33
C GLY A 373 13.96 5.43 26.06
N LEU A 374 15.14 5.93 25.70
CA LEU A 374 15.37 7.33 25.29
C LEU A 374 15.67 7.36 23.80
N PHE A 375 15.31 8.47 23.14
CA PHE A 375 15.50 8.67 21.72
C PHE A 375 16.38 9.89 21.50
N ASN A 376 17.67 9.72 21.66
CA ASN A 376 18.59 10.83 21.53
C ASN A 376 19.69 10.54 20.52
N ALA A 377 19.95 11.51 19.66
CA ALA A 377 20.87 11.37 18.55
C ALA A 377 22.29 10.96 18.93
N ALA A 378 22.75 11.29 20.15
CA ALA A 378 24.10 11.02 20.58
C ALA A 378 24.36 9.54 20.94
N VAL A 379 23.31 8.82 21.35
CA VAL A 379 23.38 7.39 21.74
C VAL A 379 22.69 6.50 20.71
N ASP A 380 21.70 7.01 19.97
CA ASP A 380 20.92 6.28 18.98
C ASP A 380 21.40 6.55 17.54
N GLU A 381 22.70 6.53 17.31
CA GLU A 381 23.31 6.63 15.98
C GLU A 381 22.99 7.91 15.19
N ASP A 382 22.89 9.04 15.88
CA ASP A 382 22.84 10.36 15.24
C ASP A 382 21.67 10.52 14.25
N ASN A 383 20.48 10.02 14.58
CA ASN A 383 19.29 10.04 13.71
C ASN A 383 19.44 9.30 12.36
N LYS A 384 20.45 8.44 12.22
CA LYS A 384 20.72 7.75 10.96
C LYS A 384 19.95 6.46 10.79
N THR A 385 19.58 5.84 11.92
CA THR A 385 18.88 4.57 11.93
C THR A 385 17.41 4.77 11.58
N ASN A 386 16.96 4.09 10.55
CA ASN A 386 15.57 4.17 10.11
C ASN A 386 14.95 2.81 9.76
N ARG A 387 15.66 1.73 10.12
CA ARG A 387 15.18 0.37 9.90
C ARG A 387 15.72 -0.57 10.96
N HIS A 388 14.88 -1.48 11.42
CA HIS A 388 15.28 -2.54 12.37
C HIS A 388 14.53 -3.85 12.13
N THR A 389 15.06 -4.94 12.71
CA THR A 389 14.32 -6.20 12.84
C THR A 389 13.22 -6.03 13.88
N THR A 390 12.07 -6.59 13.60
CA THR A 390 10.98 -6.71 14.55
C THR A 390 10.71 -8.19 14.81
N ASP A 391 10.13 -8.49 15.96
CA ASP A 391 9.77 -9.87 16.29
C ASP A 391 8.54 -10.28 15.48
N PRO A 392 8.59 -11.39 14.69
CA PRO A 392 7.41 -11.89 14.01
C PRO A 392 6.29 -12.14 15.01
N GLY A 393 5.19 -11.41 14.88
CA GLY A 393 4.07 -11.46 15.81
C GLY A 393 3.98 -10.28 16.78
N LYS A 394 5.06 -9.52 17.03
CA LYS A 394 4.98 -8.26 17.80
C LYS A 394 4.61 -7.06 16.93
N ALA A 395 4.94 -7.08 15.66
CA ALA A 395 4.54 -6.06 14.70
C ALA A 395 3.10 -6.22 14.19
N ILE A 396 2.33 -7.12 14.76
CA ILE A 396 0.88 -7.09 14.57
C ILE A 396 0.39 -5.84 15.28
N LYS A 397 0.30 -4.75 14.56
CA LYS A 397 -0.49 -3.59 14.93
C LYS A 397 -1.95 -4.04 15.00
N VAL A 398 -2.32 -4.63 16.09
CA VAL A 398 -3.72 -4.88 16.38
C VAL A 398 -4.39 -3.50 16.45
N ASN A 399 -5.09 -3.15 15.40
CA ASN A 399 -5.93 -1.94 15.33
C ASN A 399 -5.21 -0.60 15.56
N GLY A 400 -4.11 -0.36 14.89
CA GLY A 400 -3.40 0.91 15.02
C GLY A 400 -2.83 1.12 16.44
N GLY A 401 -2.36 0.08 17.03
CA GLY A 401 -2.01 -0.04 18.43
C GLY A 401 -0.75 0.64 18.92
N PHE A 402 -0.31 1.72 18.26
CA PHE A 402 0.57 2.66 18.93
C PHE A 402 -0.26 3.45 19.93
N ASN A 403 0.01 3.28 21.23
CA ASN A 403 -0.63 4.07 22.26
C ASN A 403 -0.05 5.48 22.22
N LYS A 404 -0.74 6.39 21.53
CA LYS A 404 -0.34 7.79 21.37
C LYS A 404 -0.16 8.55 22.69
N VAL A 405 -0.72 8.05 23.78
CA VAL A 405 -0.65 8.71 25.09
C VAL A 405 0.62 8.34 25.85
N THR A 406 1.13 7.13 25.65
CA THR A 406 2.27 6.60 26.43
C THR A 406 3.54 6.39 25.61
N GLY A 407 3.49 6.52 24.27
CA GLY A 407 4.62 6.21 23.39
C GLY A 407 5.04 4.74 23.47
N LYS A 408 4.15 3.85 23.89
CA LYS A 408 4.43 2.43 24.07
C LYS A 408 3.63 1.60 23.10
N GLU A 409 4.27 0.60 22.49
CA GLU A 409 3.54 -0.47 21.83
C GLU A 409 2.61 -1.16 22.80
N THR A 410 1.41 -1.51 22.33
CA THR A 410 0.47 -2.28 23.16
C THR A 410 0.98 -3.71 23.22
N CYS A 411 1.64 -4.06 24.29
CA CYS A 411 2.07 -5.42 24.54
C CYS A 411 0.93 -6.25 25.12
N THR A 412 0.77 -7.45 24.62
CA THR A 412 -0.23 -8.41 25.10
C THR A 412 0.13 -9.03 26.44
N ASN A 413 1.37 -8.87 26.90
CA ASN A 413 1.85 -9.36 28.19
C ASN A 413 2.30 -8.21 29.08
N ALA A 414 1.68 -8.08 30.22
CA ALA A 414 2.02 -7.10 31.25
C ALA A 414 3.42 -7.40 31.80
N GLY A 415 4.40 -6.58 31.49
CA GLY A 415 5.66 -6.61 32.22
C GLY A 415 6.83 -5.87 31.58
N ASP A 416 7.13 -6.07 30.32
CA ASP A 416 8.43 -5.65 29.79
C ASP A 416 8.38 -4.89 28.45
N CYS A 417 7.33 -4.13 28.20
CA CYS A 417 7.30 -3.31 27.00
C CYS A 417 8.08 -2.01 27.18
N LYS A 418 9.27 -1.98 26.67
CA LYS A 418 9.99 -0.73 26.44
C LYS A 418 9.46 -0.08 25.16
N ALA A 419 9.43 1.24 25.12
CA ALA A 419 9.13 1.95 23.90
C ALA A 419 10.25 1.67 22.89
N GLU A 420 9.93 1.02 21.78
CA GLU A 420 10.90 0.76 20.69
C GLU A 420 10.96 1.92 19.70
N THR A 421 9.92 2.74 19.66
CA THR A 421 9.80 3.86 18.72
C THR A 421 9.33 5.14 19.40
N ASN A 422 9.84 6.29 18.95
CA ASN A 422 9.49 7.61 19.42
C ASN A 422 8.27 8.18 18.68
N GLU A 423 7.59 9.16 19.28
CA GLU A 423 6.55 9.93 18.58
C GLU A 423 7.17 10.97 17.63
N MET A 424 6.48 11.23 16.52
CA MET A 424 6.82 12.36 15.67
C MET A 424 6.48 13.68 16.38
N PRO A 425 7.35 14.72 16.27
CA PRO A 425 7.02 16.04 16.74
C PRO A 425 5.70 16.50 16.10
N LYS A 426 4.72 16.81 16.94
CA LYS A 426 3.43 17.33 16.46
C LYS A 426 3.64 18.74 15.97
N PRO A 427 3.27 19.10 14.73
CA PRO A 427 3.26 20.49 14.33
C PRO A 427 2.34 21.26 15.30
N PRO A 428 2.68 22.50 15.67
CA PRO A 428 1.81 23.31 16.50
C PRO A 428 0.44 23.36 15.84
N LEU A 429 -0.61 23.10 16.62
CA LEU A 429 -2.00 23.18 16.16
C LEU A 429 -2.27 24.63 15.71
N THR A 430 -2.06 24.88 14.44
CA THR A 430 -2.65 26.05 13.79
C THR A 430 -4.12 25.77 13.62
N ILE A 431 -4.94 26.33 14.49
CA ILE A 431 -6.39 26.34 14.32
C ILE A 431 -6.69 27.24 13.12
N ASN A 432 -6.71 26.64 11.95
CA ASN A 432 -7.24 27.31 10.76
C ASN A 432 -8.76 27.26 10.84
N TRP A 433 -9.36 28.32 11.30
CA TRP A 433 -10.77 28.58 11.09
C TRP A 433 -10.98 28.80 9.58
N ARG A 434 -11.26 27.74 8.83
CA ARG A 434 -11.92 27.92 7.54
C ARG A 434 -13.37 28.23 7.83
N GLN A 435 -13.73 29.47 7.62
CA GLN A 435 -15.13 29.84 7.47
C GLN A 435 -15.66 29.06 6.26
N LEU A 436 -16.53 28.10 6.52
CA LEU A 436 -17.32 27.46 5.47
C LEU A 436 -18.32 28.53 4.99
N GLN A 437 -18.08 29.09 3.83
CA GLN A 437 -19.06 29.83 3.05
C GLN A 437 -19.82 28.88 2.13
#